data_c44548d6022b5b2072f7f81feb099593
#
_entry.id   c44548d6022b5b2072f7f81feb099593
#
_cell.length_a   1.000
_cell.length_b   1.000
_cell.length_c   1.000
_cell.angle_alpha   90.00
_cell.angle_beta   90.00
_cell.angle_gamma   90.00
#
_symmetry.space_group_name_H-M   'P 1'
#
loop_
_entity.id
_entity.type
_entity.pdbx_description
1 polymer ?
#
loop_
_entity_poly.entity_id
_entity_poly.type
_entity_poly.pdbx_seq_one_letter_code
_entity_poly.pdbx_strand_id
1 'polypeptide(L)'
;MRDGILLVDKPAGKTSHDIVAAVRREHRDRRVGHAGTLDPFATGLLLVLVGRATRIQRHLMALPKRYETIARLGATSTTGDPEGEITPTGRLPPDPPVLPTGELLQRPPAYSAVKVGGRRAYALARAGEEVVLAERPVTVHRFEQLWREGDRAAFAIECSAGTYVRALVADLGDAYCEALRRTGIGPFHVADADPGRLIGLEEALSFLPAVRLEEDDARRAGHGVAVAVAAPEGAAEVLLVDEEGPIAIAEQRDGALKPVIGFRG
;
A
#
# COMPACT_ATOMS: atom_id res chain seq x y z
N MET A 1 -3.15 -24.76 -8.79
CA MET A 1 -3.09 -23.29 -8.96
C MET A 1 -2.33 -22.76 -7.76
N ARG A 2 -1.28 -21.96 -7.92
CA ARG A 2 -0.47 -21.49 -6.78
C ARG A 2 -1.06 -20.17 -6.29
N ASP A 3 -1.40 -20.11 -5.00
CA ASP A 3 -1.87 -18.88 -4.34
C ASP A 3 -0.67 -18.12 -3.75
N GLY A 4 -0.61 -16.81 -3.93
CA GLY A 4 0.52 -16.04 -3.41
C GLY A 4 0.53 -14.59 -3.89
N ILE A 5 1.63 -13.89 -3.62
CA ILE A 5 1.86 -12.52 -4.07
C ILE A 5 3.07 -12.45 -4.99
N LEU A 6 3.02 -11.53 -5.94
CA LEU A 6 4.15 -11.15 -6.80
C LEU A 6 4.60 -9.75 -6.38
N LEU A 7 5.92 -9.58 -6.24
CA LEU A 7 6.54 -8.28 -6.07
C LEU A 7 6.88 -7.74 -7.46
N VAL A 8 6.21 -6.68 -7.88
CA VAL A 8 6.40 -6.10 -9.21
C VAL A 8 6.96 -4.68 -9.08
N ASP A 9 8.08 -4.39 -9.74
CA ASP A 9 8.56 -3.04 -9.93
C ASP A 9 7.75 -2.39 -11.07
N LYS A 10 6.71 -1.62 -10.70
CA LYS A 10 5.83 -0.98 -11.68
C LYS A 10 6.59 0.12 -12.42
N PRO A 11 6.68 0.10 -13.76
CA PRO A 11 7.25 1.20 -14.53
C PRO A 11 6.33 2.42 -14.52
N ALA A 12 6.89 3.59 -14.86
CA ALA A 12 6.12 4.79 -15.13
C ALA A 12 5.18 4.62 -16.34
N GLY A 13 4.11 5.40 -16.40
CA GLY A 13 3.14 5.41 -17.50
C GLY A 13 2.17 4.23 -17.52
N LYS A 14 2.28 3.28 -16.59
CA LYS A 14 1.33 2.17 -16.42
C LYS A 14 0.49 2.38 -15.18
N THR A 15 -0.80 2.05 -15.25
CA THR A 15 -1.66 1.99 -14.08
C THR A 15 -1.42 0.69 -13.31
N SER A 16 -1.76 0.66 -12.02
CA SER A 16 -1.76 -0.59 -11.24
C SER A 16 -2.69 -1.66 -11.85
N HIS A 17 -3.77 -1.24 -12.53
CA HIS A 17 -4.68 -2.15 -13.23
C HIS A 17 -4.08 -2.76 -14.48
N ASP A 18 -3.22 -2.05 -15.21
CA ASP A 18 -2.49 -2.60 -16.38
C ASP A 18 -1.58 -3.75 -15.94
N ILE A 19 -0.90 -3.58 -14.80
CA ILE A 19 -0.05 -4.64 -14.23
C ILE A 19 -0.91 -5.84 -13.83
N VAL A 20 -2.03 -5.62 -13.11
CA VAL A 20 -2.96 -6.71 -12.74
C VAL A 20 -3.50 -7.41 -14.00
N ALA A 21 -3.82 -6.68 -15.07
CA ALA A 21 -4.31 -7.27 -16.31
C ALA A 21 -3.22 -8.11 -17.01
N ALA A 22 -1.95 -7.69 -16.96
CA ALA A 22 -0.83 -8.45 -17.51
C ALA A 22 -0.63 -9.77 -16.73
N VAL A 23 -0.55 -9.70 -15.39
CA VAL A 23 -0.42 -10.87 -14.52
C VAL A 23 -1.61 -11.84 -14.69
N ARG A 24 -2.83 -11.30 -14.82
CA ARG A 24 -4.03 -12.11 -15.05
C ARG A 24 -3.95 -12.93 -16.34
N ARG A 25 -3.41 -12.35 -17.42
CA ARG A 25 -3.20 -13.06 -18.69
C ARG A 25 -2.11 -14.13 -18.57
N GLU A 26 -1.02 -13.80 -17.92
CA GLU A 26 0.13 -14.70 -17.75
C GLU A 26 -0.22 -15.93 -16.89
N HIS A 27 -0.84 -15.70 -15.74
CA HIS A 27 -1.22 -16.77 -14.81
C HIS A 27 -2.53 -17.48 -15.18
N ARG A 28 -3.27 -16.99 -16.20
CA ARG A 28 -4.59 -17.52 -16.62
C ARG A 28 -5.57 -17.63 -15.45
N ASP A 29 -5.45 -16.77 -14.46
CA ASP A 29 -6.33 -16.71 -13.29
C ASP A 29 -7.14 -15.42 -13.30
N ARG A 30 -8.47 -15.53 -13.06
CA ARG A 30 -9.37 -14.38 -12.94
C ARG A 30 -9.25 -13.68 -11.58
N ARG A 31 -8.80 -14.41 -10.54
CA ARG A 31 -8.61 -13.89 -9.18
C ARG A 31 -7.23 -13.27 -9.04
N VAL A 32 -7.05 -12.09 -9.60
CA VAL A 32 -5.83 -11.28 -9.46
C VAL A 32 -6.23 -9.88 -9.02
N GLY A 33 -5.56 -9.37 -8.01
CA GLY A 33 -5.75 -8.02 -7.47
C GLY A 33 -4.41 -7.38 -7.12
N HIS A 34 -4.43 -6.21 -6.47
CA HIS A 34 -3.22 -5.57 -5.95
C HIS A 34 -3.46 -4.97 -4.57
N ALA A 35 -2.40 -4.80 -3.77
CA ALA A 35 -2.44 -4.17 -2.46
C ALA A 35 -1.83 -2.76 -2.49
N GLY A 36 -2.66 -1.77 -2.81
CA GLY A 36 -2.29 -0.35 -2.82
C GLY A 36 -1.94 0.18 -4.20
N THR A 37 -2.79 1.07 -4.70
CA THR A 37 -2.60 1.75 -5.98
C THR A 37 -1.33 2.59 -5.99
N LEU A 38 -0.64 2.60 -7.12
CA LEU A 38 0.34 3.61 -7.51
C LEU A 38 -0.23 4.46 -8.65
N ASP A 39 0.02 5.75 -8.60
CA ASP A 39 -0.34 6.67 -9.68
C ASP A 39 0.40 6.29 -10.98
N PRO A 40 -0.11 6.65 -12.17
CA PRO A 40 0.52 6.25 -13.44
C PRO A 40 1.96 6.74 -13.57
N PHE A 41 2.25 8.00 -13.20
CA PHE A 41 3.60 8.57 -13.25
C PHE A 41 4.56 7.89 -12.25
N ALA A 42 4.04 7.40 -11.11
CA ALA A 42 4.87 6.80 -10.05
C ALA A 42 5.39 5.40 -10.45
N THR A 43 6.55 5.06 -9.90
CA THR A 43 7.23 3.76 -10.10
C THR A 43 7.34 2.98 -8.80
N GLY A 44 7.87 1.75 -8.87
CA GLY A 44 8.28 0.99 -7.70
C GLY A 44 7.30 -0.10 -7.28
N LEU A 45 7.44 -0.56 -6.04
CA LEU A 45 6.84 -1.79 -5.55
C LEU A 45 5.32 -1.80 -5.62
N LEU A 46 4.78 -2.74 -6.35
CA LEU A 46 3.36 -3.10 -6.38
C LEU A 46 3.21 -4.58 -5.99
N LEU A 47 2.47 -4.85 -4.91
CA LEU A 47 2.11 -6.21 -4.53
C LEU A 47 0.91 -6.65 -5.35
N VAL A 48 1.10 -7.65 -6.22
CA VAL A 48 0.04 -8.26 -7.01
C VAL A 48 -0.36 -9.59 -6.38
N LEU A 49 -1.65 -9.75 -6.13
CA LEU A 49 -2.24 -10.86 -5.39
C LEU A 49 -2.82 -11.86 -6.39
N VAL A 50 -2.47 -13.14 -6.26
CA VAL A 50 -2.93 -14.21 -7.15
C VAL A 50 -3.71 -15.25 -6.34
N GLY A 51 -4.86 -15.66 -6.86
CA GLY A 51 -5.69 -16.70 -6.28
C GLY A 51 -6.24 -16.32 -4.90
N ARG A 52 -6.07 -17.19 -3.90
CA ARG A 52 -6.55 -16.98 -2.52
C ARG A 52 -5.86 -15.81 -1.82
N ALA A 53 -4.66 -15.38 -2.27
CA ALA A 53 -3.99 -14.20 -1.72
C ALA A 53 -4.82 -12.90 -1.88
N THR A 54 -5.79 -12.85 -2.78
CA THR A 54 -6.73 -11.72 -2.86
C THR A 54 -7.54 -11.51 -1.58
N ARG A 55 -7.70 -12.54 -0.74
CA ARG A 55 -8.41 -12.46 0.55
C ARG A 55 -7.64 -11.66 1.60
N ILE A 56 -6.29 -11.60 1.50
CA ILE A 56 -5.43 -10.87 2.44
C ILE A 56 -5.14 -9.44 2.01
N GLN A 57 -5.81 -8.93 0.97
CA GLN A 57 -5.58 -7.60 0.42
C GLN A 57 -5.61 -6.50 1.50
N ARG A 58 -6.59 -6.54 2.41
CA ARG A 58 -6.73 -5.53 3.47
C ARG A 58 -5.51 -5.48 4.40
N HIS A 59 -4.92 -6.62 4.75
CA HIS A 59 -3.77 -6.73 5.64
C HIS A 59 -2.52 -6.12 4.97
N LEU A 60 -2.27 -6.45 3.71
CA LEU A 60 -1.16 -5.89 2.95
C LEU A 60 -1.35 -4.39 2.66
N MET A 61 -2.58 -3.94 2.45
CA MET A 61 -2.88 -2.51 2.29
C MET A 61 -2.64 -1.71 3.55
N ALA A 62 -2.83 -2.29 4.73
CA ALA A 62 -2.63 -1.65 6.03
C ALA A 62 -1.16 -1.43 6.39
N LEU A 63 -0.23 -2.17 5.81
CA LEU A 63 1.21 -2.05 6.09
C LEU A 63 1.73 -0.64 5.78
N PRO A 64 2.74 -0.14 6.52
CA PRO A 64 3.41 1.13 6.22
C PRO A 64 4.11 1.09 4.86
N LYS A 65 4.32 2.24 4.25
CA LYS A 65 4.94 2.40 2.94
C LYS A 65 6.17 3.28 3.02
N ARG A 66 7.17 2.95 2.19
CA ARG A 66 8.40 3.74 2.02
C ARG A 66 8.47 4.25 0.60
N TYR A 67 8.85 5.52 0.48
CA TYR A 67 8.94 6.21 -0.80
C TYR A 67 10.23 7.00 -0.91
N GLU A 68 10.70 7.15 -2.13
CA GLU A 68 11.60 8.21 -2.54
C GLU A 68 10.87 9.10 -3.55
N THR A 69 11.01 10.41 -3.40
CA THR A 69 10.37 11.38 -4.30
C THR A 69 11.33 12.48 -4.65
N ILE A 70 11.23 12.98 -5.89
CA ILE A 70 11.84 14.23 -6.31
C ILE A 70 10.72 15.25 -6.36
N ALA A 71 10.87 16.32 -5.60
CA ALA A 71 9.99 17.47 -5.64
C ALA A 71 10.55 18.53 -6.58
N ARG A 72 9.67 19.14 -7.39
CA ARG A 72 9.92 20.39 -8.09
C ARG A 72 9.41 21.53 -7.23
N LEU A 73 10.31 22.43 -6.85
CA LEU A 73 10.04 23.57 -6.00
C LEU A 73 9.85 24.84 -6.85
N GLY A 74 9.09 25.81 -6.34
CA GLY A 74 8.82 27.07 -7.05
C GLY A 74 7.79 26.91 -8.19
N ALA A 75 7.01 25.84 -8.18
CA ALA A 75 5.91 25.62 -9.09
C ALA A 75 4.81 24.77 -8.43
N THR A 76 3.58 24.95 -8.84
CA THR A 76 2.44 24.12 -8.41
C THR A 76 1.93 23.28 -9.57
N SER A 77 1.24 22.19 -9.27
CA SER A 77 0.53 21.35 -10.24
C SER A 77 -0.90 21.10 -9.77
N THR A 78 -1.86 21.12 -10.68
CA THR A 78 -3.28 20.90 -10.36
C THR A 78 -3.55 19.47 -9.85
N THR A 79 -2.68 18.50 -10.18
CA THR A 79 -2.77 17.12 -9.70
C THR A 79 -1.74 16.80 -8.60
N GLY A 80 -0.79 17.73 -8.34
CA GLY A 80 0.35 17.54 -7.45
C GLY A 80 1.44 16.64 -8.05
N ASP A 81 1.39 16.38 -9.37
CA ASP A 81 2.33 15.57 -10.14
C ASP A 81 2.50 16.12 -11.56
N PRO A 82 3.38 15.54 -12.42
CA PRO A 82 3.65 16.06 -13.77
C PRO A 82 2.49 15.93 -14.76
N GLU A 83 1.44 15.17 -14.42
CA GLU A 83 0.28 14.98 -15.31
C GLU A 83 -0.72 16.16 -15.25
N GLY A 84 -0.57 17.04 -14.24
CA GLY A 84 -1.41 18.23 -14.07
C GLY A 84 -0.90 19.44 -14.84
N GLU A 85 -1.70 20.51 -14.83
CA GLU A 85 -1.29 21.82 -15.30
C GLU A 85 -0.28 22.43 -14.32
N ILE A 86 0.93 22.75 -14.81
CA ILE A 86 2.03 23.27 -14.02
C ILE A 86 2.08 24.78 -14.13
N THR A 87 2.05 25.46 -12.98
CA THR A 87 2.16 26.92 -12.86
C THR A 87 3.45 27.28 -12.13
N PRO A 88 4.46 27.82 -12.82
CA PRO A 88 5.66 28.36 -12.17
C PRO A 88 5.31 29.55 -11.27
N THR A 89 5.83 29.55 -10.05
CA THR A 89 5.63 30.66 -9.09
C THR A 89 6.94 31.35 -8.72
N GLY A 90 8.07 30.64 -8.85
CA GLY A 90 9.39 31.12 -8.45
C GLY A 90 9.59 31.20 -6.92
N ARG A 91 8.58 30.85 -6.12
CA ARG A 91 8.65 30.90 -4.65
C ARG A 91 9.22 29.59 -4.13
N LEU A 92 10.46 29.62 -3.70
CA LEU A 92 11.13 28.44 -3.14
C LEU A 92 10.87 28.34 -1.63
N PRO A 93 10.60 27.13 -1.09
CA PRO A 93 10.57 26.90 0.35
C PRO A 93 11.95 27.11 0.98
N PRO A 94 12.04 27.31 2.32
CA PRO A 94 13.30 27.33 3.05
C PRO A 94 14.20 26.12 2.76
N ASP A 95 15.50 26.24 3.04
CA ASP A 95 16.43 25.13 2.96
C ASP A 95 17.18 25.00 4.31
N PRO A 96 16.98 23.92 5.08
CA PRO A 96 16.00 22.84 4.82
C PRO A 96 14.56 23.29 5.01
N PRO A 97 13.58 22.63 4.32
CA PRO A 97 12.17 22.90 4.54
C PRO A 97 11.70 22.28 5.87
N VAL A 98 10.54 22.73 6.35
CA VAL A 98 9.89 22.07 7.49
C VAL A 98 9.28 20.75 7.01
N LEU A 99 9.74 19.64 7.57
CA LEU A 99 9.31 18.28 7.22
C LEU A 99 8.44 17.71 8.34
N PRO A 100 7.11 17.69 8.18
CA PRO A 100 6.22 17.25 9.25
C PRO A 100 6.32 15.74 9.45
N THR A 101 6.40 15.31 10.73
CA THR A 101 6.37 13.92 11.17
C THR A 101 5.36 13.72 12.29
N GLY A 102 5.01 12.47 12.60
CA GLY A 102 3.99 12.12 13.59
C GLY A 102 2.59 12.05 12.97
N GLU A 103 1.57 12.22 13.80
CA GLU A 103 0.17 12.21 13.37
C GLU A 103 -0.21 13.54 12.72
N LEU A 104 -0.77 13.47 11.54
CA LEU A 104 -1.18 14.62 10.73
C LEU A 104 -2.61 14.42 10.24
N LEU A 105 -3.34 15.52 10.05
CA LEU A 105 -4.57 15.53 9.28
C LEU A 105 -4.23 15.86 7.82
N GLN A 106 -4.52 14.94 6.92
CA GLN A 106 -4.24 15.12 5.50
C GLN A 106 -5.54 15.08 4.69
N ARG A 107 -5.72 16.05 3.82
CA ARG A 107 -6.78 16.03 2.82
C ARG A 107 -6.29 15.27 1.58
N PRO A 108 -6.95 14.16 1.21
CA PRO A 108 -6.60 13.46 -0.02
C PRO A 108 -6.74 14.39 -1.23
N PRO A 109 -5.87 14.29 -2.26
CA PRO A 109 -6.04 15.06 -3.47
C PRO A 109 -7.32 14.63 -4.22
N ALA A 110 -7.95 15.56 -4.95
CA ALA A 110 -9.13 15.28 -5.79
C ALA A 110 -8.85 14.15 -6.80
N TYR A 111 -7.63 14.13 -7.34
CA TYR A 111 -7.14 13.07 -8.22
C TYR A 111 -6.65 11.86 -7.41
N SER A 112 -7.59 11.17 -6.74
CA SER A 112 -7.31 9.99 -5.91
C SER A 112 -8.31 8.86 -6.13
N ALA A 113 -7.98 7.66 -5.64
CA ALA A 113 -8.83 6.49 -5.70
C ALA A 113 -9.92 6.46 -4.59
N VAL A 114 -10.03 7.50 -3.77
CA VAL A 114 -11.08 7.64 -2.75
C VAL A 114 -12.46 7.63 -3.42
N LYS A 115 -13.45 7.03 -2.75
CA LYS A 115 -14.83 7.03 -3.24
C LYS A 115 -15.65 8.12 -2.57
N VAL A 116 -16.40 8.87 -3.38
CA VAL A 116 -17.40 9.87 -2.96
C VAL A 116 -18.72 9.47 -3.61
N GLY A 117 -19.75 9.19 -2.81
CA GLY A 117 -21.04 8.75 -3.35
C GLY A 117 -20.97 7.50 -4.25
N GLY A 118 -20.03 6.57 -3.97
CA GLY A 118 -19.83 5.36 -4.78
C GLY A 118 -18.93 5.55 -6.02
N ARG A 119 -18.68 6.78 -6.47
CA ARG A 119 -17.81 7.11 -7.62
C ARG A 119 -16.38 7.41 -7.13
N ARG A 120 -15.37 7.14 -7.96
CA ARG A 120 -13.98 7.48 -7.63
C ARG A 120 -13.76 8.99 -7.75
N ALA A 121 -13.03 9.61 -6.79
CA ALA A 121 -12.74 11.04 -6.78
C ALA A 121 -12.06 11.51 -8.08
N TYR A 122 -11.07 10.75 -8.60
CA TYR A 122 -10.41 11.08 -9.86
C TYR A 122 -11.37 11.11 -11.07
N ALA A 123 -12.43 10.27 -11.05
CA ALA A 123 -13.41 10.26 -12.15
C ALA A 123 -14.33 11.48 -12.10
N LEU A 124 -14.67 11.94 -10.90
CA LEU A 124 -15.43 13.19 -10.68
C LEU A 124 -14.58 14.41 -11.10
N ALA A 125 -13.33 14.47 -10.63
CA ALA A 125 -12.42 15.56 -10.96
C ALA A 125 -12.16 15.70 -12.47
N ARG A 126 -11.98 14.56 -13.19
CA ARG A 126 -11.85 14.56 -14.66
C ARG A 126 -13.12 14.99 -15.38
N ALA A 127 -14.28 14.81 -14.78
CA ALA A 127 -15.56 15.31 -15.30
C ALA A 127 -15.79 16.79 -15.00
N GLY A 128 -14.82 17.48 -14.35
CA GLY A 128 -14.95 18.89 -13.98
C GLY A 128 -15.84 19.11 -12.74
N GLU A 129 -16.23 18.05 -12.02
CA GLU A 129 -17.00 18.15 -10.80
C GLU A 129 -16.06 18.57 -9.65
N GLU A 130 -16.50 19.53 -8.83
CA GLU A 130 -15.74 19.92 -7.63
C GLU A 130 -15.74 18.77 -6.62
N VAL A 131 -14.56 18.34 -6.22
CA VAL A 131 -14.38 17.22 -5.27
C VAL A 131 -13.67 17.73 -4.02
N VAL A 132 -14.42 17.93 -2.95
CA VAL A 132 -13.87 18.25 -1.62
C VAL A 132 -13.88 16.97 -0.79
N LEU A 133 -12.69 16.47 -0.43
CA LEU A 133 -12.53 15.29 0.41
C LEU A 133 -12.31 15.71 1.86
N ALA A 134 -12.90 14.96 2.79
CA ALA A 134 -12.66 15.16 4.22
C ALA A 134 -11.20 14.82 4.57
N GLU A 135 -10.64 15.59 5.50
CA GLU A 135 -9.35 15.29 6.10
C GLU A 135 -9.43 13.97 6.88
N ARG A 136 -8.31 13.27 6.91
CA ARG A 136 -8.19 12.01 7.63
C ARG A 136 -6.83 11.91 8.31
N PRO A 137 -6.76 11.22 9.47
CA PRO A 137 -5.49 11.01 10.16
C PRO A 137 -4.59 10.12 9.33
N VAL A 138 -3.33 10.52 9.25
CA VAL A 138 -2.21 9.74 8.71
C VAL A 138 -1.03 9.90 9.63
N THR A 139 -0.08 8.95 9.59
CA THR A 139 1.15 9.05 10.36
C THR A 139 2.34 9.09 9.42
N VAL A 140 3.19 10.09 9.55
CA VAL A 140 4.48 10.17 8.87
C VAL A 140 5.56 9.75 9.85
N HIS A 141 6.12 8.56 9.66
CA HIS A 141 7.14 8.00 10.55
C HIS A 141 8.52 8.62 10.30
N ARG A 142 8.80 8.96 9.03
CA ARG A 142 10.04 9.56 8.57
C ARG A 142 9.77 10.45 7.39
N PHE A 143 10.38 11.65 7.38
CA PHE A 143 10.39 12.56 6.24
C PHE A 143 11.73 13.29 6.26
N GLU A 144 12.62 12.96 5.35
CA GLU A 144 14.00 13.46 5.31
C GLU A 144 14.35 13.99 3.92
N GLN A 145 15.05 15.11 3.88
CA GLN A 145 15.67 15.62 2.66
C GLN A 145 16.98 14.87 2.41
N LEU A 146 17.07 14.23 1.24
CA LEU A 146 18.27 13.51 0.81
C LEU A 146 19.28 14.45 0.16
N TRP A 147 18.79 15.33 -0.70
CA TRP A 147 19.56 16.38 -1.36
C TRP A 147 18.64 17.48 -1.87
N ARG A 148 19.24 18.66 -2.16
CA ARG A 148 18.60 19.76 -2.85
C ARG A 148 19.58 20.43 -3.81
N GLU A 149 19.13 20.69 -5.04
CA GLU A 149 19.87 21.39 -6.08
C GLU A 149 18.93 22.38 -6.77
N GLY A 150 19.10 23.67 -6.48
CA GLY A 150 18.24 24.73 -7.02
C GLY A 150 16.77 24.54 -6.67
N ASP A 151 15.96 24.30 -7.68
CA ASP A 151 14.53 24.13 -7.59
C ASP A 151 14.09 22.65 -7.55
N ARG A 152 15.01 21.72 -7.31
CA ARG A 152 14.74 20.27 -7.13
C ARG A 152 15.29 19.80 -5.80
N ALA A 153 14.52 18.96 -5.13
CA ALA A 153 14.94 18.30 -3.90
C ALA A 153 14.43 16.87 -3.87
N ALA A 154 15.25 15.95 -3.34
CA ALA A 154 14.83 14.57 -3.12
C ALA A 154 14.54 14.33 -1.65
N PHE A 155 13.54 13.49 -1.39
CA PHE A 155 13.11 13.13 -0.05
C PHE A 155 12.90 11.63 0.09
N ALA A 156 13.24 11.10 1.28
CA ALA A 156 12.84 9.79 1.73
C ALA A 156 11.67 9.92 2.72
N ILE A 157 10.62 9.13 2.52
CA ILE A 157 9.39 9.20 3.30
C ILE A 157 8.98 7.79 3.73
N GLU A 158 8.68 7.62 5.03
CA GLU A 158 8.02 6.45 5.56
C GLU A 158 6.71 6.87 6.23
N CYS A 159 5.59 6.24 5.86
CA CYS A 159 4.28 6.68 6.30
C CYS A 159 3.27 5.54 6.41
N SER A 160 2.20 5.79 7.16
CA SER A 160 1.07 4.89 7.30
C SER A 160 0.32 4.67 5.97
N ALA A 161 -0.47 3.62 5.94
CA ALA A 161 -1.41 3.37 4.85
C ALA A 161 -2.32 4.58 4.61
N GLY A 162 -2.55 4.87 3.34
CA GLY A 162 -3.46 5.93 2.95
C GLY A 162 -2.86 7.33 2.90
N THR A 163 -1.60 7.53 3.27
CA THR A 163 -0.89 8.80 3.09
C THR A 163 -0.64 9.08 1.62
N TYR A 164 -0.87 10.33 1.19
CA TYR A 164 -0.56 10.83 -0.14
C TYR A 164 0.73 11.64 -0.12
N VAL A 165 1.79 11.09 -0.73
CA VAL A 165 3.10 11.77 -0.82
C VAL A 165 2.97 13.07 -1.61
N ARG A 166 2.11 13.12 -2.64
CA ARG A 166 1.84 14.34 -3.41
C ARG A 166 1.33 15.50 -2.53
N ALA A 167 0.47 15.19 -1.56
CA ALA A 167 -0.01 16.20 -0.61
C ALA A 167 1.11 16.63 0.35
N LEU A 168 1.93 15.70 0.87
CA LEU A 168 3.08 16.05 1.72
C LEU A 168 4.07 16.96 1.00
N VAL A 169 4.30 16.74 -0.30
CA VAL A 169 5.18 17.59 -1.10
C VAL A 169 4.55 18.96 -1.35
N ALA A 170 3.25 19.01 -1.64
CA ALA A 170 2.53 20.28 -1.82
C ALA A 170 2.52 21.12 -0.53
N ASP A 171 2.49 20.49 0.65
CA ASP A 171 2.54 21.15 1.95
C ASP A 171 3.91 21.78 2.26
N LEU A 172 4.97 21.48 1.49
CA LEU A 172 6.26 22.16 1.60
C LEU A 172 6.19 23.62 1.09
N GLY A 173 5.12 24.00 0.40
CA GLY A 173 4.91 25.28 -0.26
C GLY A 173 4.60 25.10 -1.75
N ASP A 174 5.06 26.00 -2.62
CA ASP A 174 4.85 25.86 -4.06
C ASP A 174 5.75 24.74 -4.62
N ALA A 175 5.23 23.49 -4.51
CA ALA A 175 5.96 22.29 -4.92
C ALA A 175 5.00 21.21 -5.44
N TYR A 176 5.52 20.31 -6.28
CA TYR A 176 4.80 19.10 -6.73
C TYR A 176 5.76 17.91 -6.85
N CYS A 177 5.25 16.70 -6.81
CA CYS A 177 6.03 15.49 -7.05
C CYS A 177 6.43 15.38 -8.52
N GLU A 178 7.69 15.67 -8.86
CA GLU A 178 8.24 15.46 -10.22
C GLU A 178 8.46 13.97 -10.51
N ALA A 179 8.93 13.23 -9.50
CA ALA A 179 9.06 11.76 -9.56
C ALA A 179 8.67 11.16 -8.21
N LEU A 180 8.09 9.96 -8.26
CA LEU A 180 7.70 9.21 -7.06
C LEU A 180 8.01 7.74 -7.27
N ARG A 181 8.74 7.13 -6.31
CA ARG A 181 9.05 5.72 -6.30
C ARG A 181 8.68 5.10 -4.96
N ARG A 182 7.83 4.08 -4.96
CA ARG A 182 7.57 3.29 -3.76
C ARG A 182 8.64 2.23 -3.60
N THR A 183 9.50 2.39 -2.60
CA THR A 183 10.64 1.50 -2.34
C THR A 183 10.29 0.33 -1.44
N GLY A 184 9.20 0.44 -0.63
CA GLY A 184 8.80 -0.64 0.26
C GLY A 184 7.33 -0.60 0.71
N ILE A 185 6.83 -1.77 1.12
CA ILE A 185 5.53 -2.00 1.75
C ILE A 185 5.75 -2.99 2.89
N GLY A 186 5.66 -2.56 4.15
CA GLY A 186 5.98 -3.41 5.30
C GLY A 186 7.34 -4.09 5.15
N PRO A 187 7.41 -5.44 5.22
CA PRO A 187 8.67 -6.18 5.07
C PRO A 187 9.15 -6.30 3.60
N PHE A 188 8.34 -5.92 2.61
CA PHE A 188 8.65 -6.11 1.20
C PHE A 188 9.40 -4.90 0.64
N HIS A 189 10.45 -5.15 -0.16
CA HIS A 189 11.28 -4.15 -0.81
C HIS A 189 11.21 -4.24 -2.33
N VAL A 190 11.33 -3.12 -3.01
CA VAL A 190 11.36 -3.10 -4.49
C VAL A 190 12.59 -3.79 -5.05
N ALA A 191 13.69 -3.83 -4.29
CA ALA A 191 14.90 -4.53 -4.67
C ALA A 191 14.70 -6.06 -4.82
N ASP A 192 13.68 -6.62 -4.14
CA ASP A 192 13.33 -8.04 -4.19
C ASP A 192 12.27 -8.34 -5.27
N ALA A 193 11.94 -7.34 -6.10
CA ALA A 193 10.93 -7.50 -7.14
C ALA A 193 11.40 -8.48 -8.22
N ASP A 194 10.69 -9.60 -8.30
CA ASP A 194 10.87 -10.63 -9.32
C ASP A 194 9.48 -11.12 -9.76
N PRO A 195 9.01 -10.73 -10.95
CA PRO A 195 7.72 -11.17 -11.46
C PRO A 195 7.65 -12.67 -11.75
N GLY A 196 8.79 -13.38 -11.83
CA GLY A 196 8.87 -14.84 -11.96
C GLY A 196 8.73 -15.59 -10.63
N ARG A 197 8.89 -14.90 -9.48
CA ARG A 197 8.81 -15.49 -8.14
C ARG A 197 7.47 -15.23 -7.48
N LEU A 198 6.64 -16.26 -7.36
CA LEU A 198 5.43 -16.20 -6.55
C LEU A 198 5.76 -16.52 -5.09
N ILE A 199 5.59 -15.54 -4.22
CA ILE A 199 5.74 -15.64 -2.76
C ILE A 199 4.48 -16.31 -2.19
N GLY A 200 4.63 -17.42 -1.46
CA GLY A 200 3.53 -18.15 -0.85
C GLY A 200 2.84 -17.36 0.28
N LEU A 201 1.64 -17.82 0.69
CA LEU A 201 0.83 -17.13 1.71
C LEU A 201 1.54 -17.04 3.07
N GLU A 202 2.32 -18.03 3.47
CA GLU A 202 3.06 -18.02 4.75
C GLU A 202 4.13 -16.92 4.76
N GLU A 203 4.96 -16.86 3.71
CA GLU A 203 5.95 -15.80 3.56
C GLU A 203 5.29 -14.42 3.41
N ALA A 204 4.17 -14.35 2.67
CA ALA A 204 3.41 -13.12 2.46
C ALA A 204 2.77 -12.56 3.74
N LEU A 205 2.54 -13.41 4.74
CA LEU A 205 1.94 -13.08 6.03
C LEU A 205 2.93 -13.16 7.20
N SER A 206 4.24 -13.21 6.92
CA SER A 206 5.30 -13.32 7.93
C SER A 206 5.32 -12.18 8.95
N PHE A 207 4.61 -11.08 8.70
CA PHE A 207 4.43 -9.98 9.65
C PHE A 207 3.33 -10.25 10.70
N LEU A 208 2.54 -11.33 10.55
CA LEU A 208 1.62 -11.81 11.58
C LEU A 208 2.31 -12.86 12.45
N PRO A 209 2.08 -12.86 13.76
CA PRO A 209 2.51 -13.97 14.62
C PRO A 209 1.89 -15.28 14.14
N ALA A 210 2.69 -16.33 14.01
CA ALA A 210 2.22 -17.66 13.63
C ALA A 210 1.89 -18.50 14.86
N VAL A 211 0.77 -19.24 14.79
CA VAL A 211 0.36 -20.24 15.78
C VAL A 211 0.23 -21.57 15.08
N ARG A 212 1.10 -22.53 15.47
CA ARG A 212 1.06 -23.88 14.92
C ARG A 212 0.00 -24.70 15.65
N LEU A 213 -0.82 -25.38 14.87
CA LEU A 213 -1.91 -26.24 15.37
C LEU A 213 -1.57 -27.71 15.16
N GLU A 214 -2.02 -28.55 16.10
CA GLU A 214 -2.05 -29.99 15.97
C GLU A 214 -3.20 -30.44 15.06
N GLU A 215 -3.15 -31.68 14.57
CA GLU A 215 -4.01 -32.20 13.50
C GLU A 215 -5.52 -31.94 13.72
N ASP A 216 -6.06 -32.21 14.92
CA ASP A 216 -7.49 -32.02 15.21
C ASP A 216 -7.90 -30.55 15.20
N ASP A 217 -7.11 -29.67 15.80
CA ASP A 217 -7.38 -28.23 15.82
C ASP A 217 -7.12 -27.61 14.44
N ALA A 218 -6.13 -28.08 13.69
CA ALA A 218 -5.88 -27.68 12.31
C ALA A 218 -7.09 -27.98 11.40
N ARG A 219 -7.65 -29.19 11.52
CA ARG A 219 -8.86 -29.59 10.80
C ARG A 219 -10.06 -28.71 11.17
N ARG A 220 -10.29 -28.45 12.46
CA ARG A 220 -11.38 -27.60 12.96
C ARG A 220 -11.22 -26.16 12.44
N ALA A 221 -10.02 -25.59 12.56
CA ALA A 221 -9.71 -24.26 12.06
C ALA A 221 -9.90 -24.15 10.54
N GLY A 222 -9.53 -25.20 9.78
CA GLY A 222 -9.73 -25.29 8.34
C GLY A 222 -11.22 -25.20 7.95
N HIS A 223 -12.11 -25.68 8.80
CA HIS A 223 -13.56 -25.54 8.64
C HIS A 223 -14.14 -24.25 9.28
N GLY A 224 -13.30 -23.32 9.73
CA GLY A 224 -13.73 -22.06 10.33
C GLY A 224 -14.24 -22.19 11.77
N VAL A 225 -13.98 -23.31 12.44
CA VAL A 225 -14.34 -23.55 13.85
C VAL A 225 -13.26 -22.93 14.75
N ALA A 226 -13.69 -22.28 15.82
CA ALA A 226 -12.76 -21.73 16.81
C ALA A 226 -11.97 -22.84 17.53
N VAL A 227 -10.70 -22.57 17.82
CA VAL A 227 -9.79 -23.49 18.52
C VAL A 227 -9.36 -22.88 19.85
N ALA A 228 -9.30 -23.72 20.91
CA ALA A 228 -8.99 -23.29 22.27
C ALA A 228 -7.47 -23.15 22.49
N VAL A 229 -6.83 -22.35 21.62
CA VAL A 229 -5.42 -22.04 21.68
C VAL A 229 -5.26 -20.54 21.91
N ALA A 230 -4.31 -20.14 22.78
CA ALA A 230 -4.07 -18.75 23.09
C ALA A 230 -3.26 -18.08 21.96
N ALA A 231 -3.60 -16.82 21.64
CA ALA A 231 -2.73 -15.99 20.83
C ALA A 231 -1.47 -15.58 21.62
N PRO A 232 -0.35 -15.28 20.95
CA PRO A 232 0.75 -14.56 21.56
C PRO A 232 0.29 -13.24 22.17
N GLU A 233 0.92 -12.84 23.28
CA GLU A 233 0.56 -11.61 23.99
C GLU A 233 0.57 -10.39 23.06
N GLY A 234 -0.49 -9.59 23.12
CA GLY A 234 -0.64 -8.38 22.31
C GLY A 234 -1.02 -8.60 20.83
N ALA A 235 -1.14 -9.85 20.37
CA ALA A 235 -1.53 -10.14 18.99
C ALA A 235 -3.05 -10.01 18.78
N ALA A 236 -3.49 -9.06 17.99
CA ALA A 236 -4.90 -8.92 17.60
C ALA A 236 -5.33 -9.97 16.57
N GLU A 237 -4.44 -10.30 15.65
CA GLU A 237 -4.61 -11.32 14.60
C GLU A 237 -3.38 -12.23 14.55
N VAL A 238 -3.58 -13.49 14.21
CA VAL A 238 -2.52 -14.49 14.08
C VAL A 238 -2.71 -15.29 12.78
N LEU A 239 -1.60 -15.84 12.27
CA LEU A 239 -1.63 -16.82 11.19
C LEU A 239 -1.64 -18.24 11.80
N LEU A 240 -2.73 -18.98 11.59
CA LEU A 240 -2.80 -20.39 11.94
C LEU A 240 -2.12 -21.22 10.87
N VAL A 241 -1.19 -22.08 11.29
CA VAL A 241 -0.40 -22.95 10.41
C VAL A 241 -0.33 -24.37 10.95
N ASP A 242 -0.07 -25.34 10.10
CA ASP A 242 0.34 -26.71 10.44
C ASP A 242 1.51 -27.14 9.56
N GLU A 243 1.76 -28.46 9.39
CA GLU A 243 2.82 -29.01 8.55
C GLU A 243 2.57 -28.76 7.05
N GLU A 244 1.31 -28.64 6.63
CA GLU A 244 0.96 -28.35 5.24
C GLU A 244 0.98 -26.84 4.90
N GLY A 245 1.21 -25.96 5.90
CA GLY A 245 1.32 -24.51 5.76
C GLY A 245 0.10 -23.73 6.26
N PRO A 246 -0.22 -22.56 5.70
CA PRO A 246 -1.27 -21.67 6.20
C PRO A 246 -2.67 -22.27 6.16
N ILE A 247 -3.37 -22.18 7.28
CA ILE A 247 -4.77 -22.64 7.44
C ILE A 247 -5.71 -21.43 7.32
N ALA A 248 -5.49 -20.41 8.17
CA ALA A 248 -6.36 -19.23 8.26
C ALA A 248 -5.66 -18.07 8.96
N ILE A 249 -6.14 -16.84 8.73
CA ILE A 249 -5.96 -15.74 9.69
C ILE A 249 -7.06 -15.86 10.73
N ALA A 250 -6.72 -15.74 12.01
CA ALA A 250 -7.65 -15.81 13.13
C ALA A 250 -7.52 -14.61 14.06
N GLU A 251 -8.62 -14.24 14.68
CA GLU A 251 -8.71 -13.23 15.75
C GLU A 251 -8.92 -13.93 17.10
N GLN A 252 -8.38 -13.34 18.17
CA GLN A 252 -8.70 -13.79 19.52
C GLN A 252 -10.10 -13.32 19.91
N ARG A 253 -10.98 -14.28 20.29
CA ARG A 253 -12.34 -14.02 20.77
C ARG A 253 -12.66 -15.00 21.91
N ASP A 254 -13.08 -14.48 23.03
CA ASP A 254 -13.54 -15.29 24.20
C ASP A 254 -12.54 -16.39 24.61
N GLY A 255 -11.24 -16.09 24.59
CA GLY A 255 -10.17 -17.02 24.97
C GLY A 255 -9.83 -18.10 23.93
N ALA A 256 -10.40 -18.01 22.72
CA ALA A 256 -10.13 -18.92 21.61
C ALA A 256 -9.72 -18.17 20.35
N LEU A 257 -9.02 -18.83 19.41
CA LEU A 257 -8.69 -18.31 18.10
C LEU A 257 -9.79 -18.64 17.11
N LYS A 258 -10.50 -17.62 16.61
CA LYS A 258 -11.58 -17.74 15.62
C LYS A 258 -11.05 -17.44 14.22
N PRO A 259 -11.02 -18.41 13.29
CA PRO A 259 -10.68 -18.17 11.91
C PRO A 259 -11.61 -17.13 11.26
N VAL A 260 -11.03 -16.11 10.61
CA VAL A 260 -11.76 -15.02 9.92
C VAL A 260 -11.47 -15.00 8.41
N ILE A 261 -10.31 -15.51 7.99
CA ILE A 261 -9.94 -15.69 6.58
C ILE A 261 -9.33 -17.07 6.40
N GLY A 262 -10.07 -17.98 5.78
CA GLY A 262 -9.59 -19.34 5.50
C GLY A 262 -8.78 -19.42 4.18
N PHE A 263 -7.76 -20.30 4.18
CA PHE A 263 -6.93 -20.60 3.01
C PHE A 263 -7.11 -22.04 2.52
N ARG A 264 -7.79 -22.89 3.32
CA ARG A 264 -8.14 -24.29 2.99
C ARG A 264 -9.65 -24.42 2.85
N GLY A 265 -10.11 -25.41 2.13
CA GLY A 265 -11.52 -25.67 1.83
C GLY A 265 -11.85 -25.52 0.36
#